data_717ea522a03fc6492ae604071736e12e
#
_entry.id   717ea522a03fc6492ae604071736e12e
#
_cell.length_a   1.000
_cell.length_b   1.000
_cell.length_c   1.000
_cell.angle_alpha   90.00
_cell.angle_beta   90.00
_cell.angle_gamma   90.00
#
_symmetry.space_group_name_H-M   'P 1'
#
loop_
_entity.id
_entity.type
_entity.pdbx_description
1 polymer ?
#
loop_
_entity_poly.entity_id
_entity_poly.type
_entity_poly.pdbx_seq_one_letter_code
_entity_poly.pdbx_strand_id
1 'polypeptide(L)'
;MRIRQSHQNEKDRAAMFALTFLGTSASVPSAERNHPALLVEAGTHRILVDCGEGTQRQLLRSGAGFRRLDRLLLTHGHFDHVLGIPGLFSTLRLRQSADVMTIHGSPGTLDVVVRMLAGLWGEGRAPIPLEFVPLTEGQVLDAGEFTIGCFPVRHRDTDSFGFSFESQVRRHLRPDRLAALGVPDGPVRKELAEGRPVTLADGRMVDPKEVLGLPEGRKKLVIVGDAETTKGLAEHARDADVLVIEATFLDRDAAVARNYGHLTADEAAALAAMSNVKQLVLTHISGRYADEEILAEATKTFPNTRLAMDFDHIVV
;
A
#
# COMPACT_ATOMS: atom_id res chain seq x y z
N MET A 1 -15.37 3.65 -24.57
CA MET A 1 -14.39 3.92 -23.50
C MET A 1 -15.02 4.35 -22.16
N ARG A 2 -16.05 5.19 -22.10
CA ARG A 2 -16.72 5.62 -20.83
C ARG A 2 -17.46 4.54 -20.03
N ILE A 3 -17.97 3.46 -20.65
CA ILE A 3 -18.76 2.42 -19.94
C ILE A 3 -17.86 1.44 -19.15
N ARG A 4 -16.61 1.21 -19.56
CA ARG A 4 -15.67 0.40 -18.79
C ARG A 4 -15.16 1.10 -17.53
N GLN A 5 -15.05 2.43 -17.55
CA GLN A 5 -14.65 3.22 -16.37
C GLN A 5 -15.73 3.26 -15.27
N SER A 6 -17.03 3.18 -15.61
CA SER A 6 -18.09 3.20 -14.60
C SER A 6 -18.20 1.89 -13.80
N HIS A 7 -17.98 0.74 -14.43
CA HIS A 7 -18.00 -0.55 -13.74
C HIS A 7 -16.73 -0.83 -12.92
N GLN A 8 -15.60 -0.26 -13.33
CA GLN A 8 -14.37 -0.29 -12.53
C GLN A 8 -14.57 0.52 -11.23
N ASN A 9 -15.11 1.74 -11.32
CA ASN A 9 -15.40 2.60 -10.18
C ASN A 9 -16.39 2.00 -9.14
N GLU A 10 -17.30 1.13 -9.53
CA GLU A 10 -18.21 0.46 -8.58
C GLU A 10 -17.52 -0.68 -7.82
N LYS A 11 -16.67 -1.45 -8.50
CA LYS A 11 -15.87 -2.50 -7.86
C LYS A 11 -14.82 -1.92 -6.91
N ASP A 12 -14.18 -0.80 -7.30
CA ASP A 12 -13.17 -0.12 -6.50
C ASP A 12 -13.77 0.48 -5.22
N ARG A 13 -15.03 0.92 -5.26
CA ARG A 13 -15.77 1.42 -4.08
C ARG A 13 -16.16 0.33 -3.07
N ALA A 14 -16.24 -0.90 -3.51
CA ALA A 14 -16.55 -2.05 -2.64
C ALA A 14 -15.29 -2.72 -2.08
N ALA A 15 -14.12 -2.45 -2.68
CA ALA A 15 -12.87 -3.02 -2.25
C ALA A 15 -12.31 -2.27 -1.03
N MET A 16 -11.64 -3.02 -0.15
CA MET A 16 -11.01 -2.43 1.04
C MET A 16 -9.75 -1.65 0.67
N PHE A 17 -8.92 -2.21 -0.21
CA PHE A 17 -7.70 -1.57 -0.68
C PHE A 17 -7.64 -1.59 -2.21
N ALA A 18 -7.26 -0.46 -2.80
CA ALA A 18 -6.95 -0.35 -4.22
C ALA A 18 -5.55 0.24 -4.38
N LEU A 19 -4.77 -0.36 -5.27
CA LEU A 19 -3.39 0.03 -5.55
C LEU A 19 -3.27 0.56 -6.96
N THR A 20 -2.56 1.68 -7.11
CA THR A 20 -2.15 2.18 -8.43
C THR A 20 -0.62 2.31 -8.43
N PHE A 21 0.04 1.54 -9.30
CA PHE A 21 1.48 1.60 -9.48
C PHE A 21 1.83 2.85 -10.29
N LEU A 22 2.55 3.78 -9.68
CA LEU A 22 2.97 5.03 -10.31
C LEU A 22 4.38 4.92 -10.89
N GLY A 23 5.15 3.95 -10.41
CA GLY A 23 6.46 3.64 -10.91
C GLY A 23 6.93 2.27 -10.42
N THR A 24 7.57 1.52 -11.31
CA THR A 24 7.90 0.10 -11.12
C THR A 24 9.33 -0.26 -11.47
N SER A 25 10.17 0.73 -11.84
CA SER A 25 11.58 0.54 -12.18
C SER A 25 12.46 0.42 -10.95
N ALA A 26 13.56 -0.30 -11.08
CA ALA A 26 14.64 -0.34 -10.10
C ALA A 26 15.72 0.69 -10.46
N SER A 27 16.16 1.49 -9.48
CA SER A 27 17.31 2.42 -9.52
C SER A 27 17.36 3.40 -10.70
N VAL A 28 17.12 2.96 -11.94
CA VAL A 28 17.18 3.77 -13.16
C VAL A 28 15.83 3.67 -13.88
N PRO A 29 15.17 4.80 -14.17
CA PRO A 29 13.88 4.78 -14.87
C PRO A 29 14.08 4.43 -16.35
N SER A 30 13.01 3.97 -16.99
CA SER A 30 12.96 3.78 -18.44
C SER A 30 11.86 4.65 -19.07
N ALA A 31 11.66 4.50 -20.37
CA ALA A 31 10.53 5.15 -21.05
C ALA A 31 9.18 4.58 -20.58
N GLU A 32 9.14 3.30 -20.18
CA GLU A 32 7.96 2.53 -19.81
C GLU A 32 7.75 2.48 -18.30
N ARG A 33 8.83 2.55 -17.49
CA ARG A 33 8.82 2.39 -16.04
C ARG A 33 9.45 3.57 -15.34
N ASN A 34 8.69 4.23 -14.48
CA ASN A 34 9.14 5.31 -13.61
C ASN A 34 9.77 4.75 -12.32
N HIS A 35 10.48 5.61 -11.58
CA HIS A 35 10.99 5.30 -10.25
C HIS A 35 9.89 4.89 -9.27
N PRO A 36 10.21 4.13 -8.20
CA PRO A 36 9.23 3.54 -7.29
C PRO A 36 8.27 4.56 -6.69
N ALA A 37 7.01 4.32 -6.86
CA ALA A 37 5.92 4.99 -6.15
C ALA A 37 4.63 4.18 -6.30
N LEU A 38 3.92 3.97 -5.21
CA LEU A 38 2.68 3.21 -5.17
C LEU A 38 1.61 4.01 -4.41
N LEU A 39 0.48 4.27 -5.06
CA LEU A 39 -0.67 4.87 -4.40
C LEU A 39 -1.56 3.77 -3.86
N VAL A 40 -1.85 3.82 -2.55
CA VAL A 40 -2.82 2.96 -1.88
C VAL A 40 -4.04 3.78 -1.51
N GLU A 41 -5.20 3.37 -1.97
CA GLU A 41 -6.49 3.94 -1.60
C GLU A 41 -7.22 2.97 -0.67
N ALA A 42 -7.61 3.45 0.52
CA ALA A 42 -8.25 2.67 1.56
C ALA A 42 -9.40 3.48 2.19
N GLY A 43 -10.63 3.16 1.86
CA GLY A 43 -11.79 3.94 2.27
C GLY A 43 -11.70 5.40 1.78
N THR A 44 -11.58 6.36 2.70
CA THR A 44 -11.40 7.78 2.37
C THR A 44 -9.93 8.21 2.33
N HIS A 45 -9.01 7.34 2.71
CA HIS A 45 -7.59 7.62 2.79
C HIS A 45 -6.87 7.36 1.46
N ARG A 46 -5.91 8.20 1.16
CA ARG A 46 -5.01 8.06 0.02
C ARG A 46 -3.58 8.22 0.50
N ILE A 47 -2.81 7.15 0.38
CA ILE A 47 -1.50 7.00 0.99
C ILE A 47 -0.52 6.71 -0.13
N LEU A 48 0.54 7.51 -0.22
CA LEU A 48 1.63 7.25 -1.14
C LEU A 48 2.71 6.44 -0.42
N VAL A 49 3.12 5.33 -1.00
CA VAL A 49 4.29 4.56 -0.56
C VAL A 49 5.40 4.82 -1.54
N ASP A 50 6.47 5.42 -1.06
CA ASP A 50 7.58 5.99 -1.79
C ASP A 50 7.18 7.11 -2.76
N CYS A 51 8.16 7.92 -3.16
CA CYS A 51 7.97 9.06 -4.04
C CYS A 51 9.23 9.29 -4.87
N GLY A 52 9.48 8.38 -5.80
CA GLY A 52 10.59 8.49 -6.74
C GLY A 52 10.43 9.69 -7.70
N GLU A 53 11.48 10.03 -8.41
CA GLU A 53 11.43 11.11 -9.40
C GLU A 53 10.26 10.91 -10.37
N GLY A 54 9.58 11.98 -10.74
CA GLY A 54 8.46 11.94 -11.69
C GLY A 54 7.12 11.51 -11.12
N THR A 55 7.02 11.10 -9.85
CA THR A 55 5.76 10.67 -9.19
C THR A 55 4.64 11.70 -9.36
N GLN A 56 4.93 12.98 -9.24
CA GLN A 56 4.01 14.07 -9.50
C GLN A 56 3.35 13.98 -10.89
N ARG A 57 4.13 13.68 -11.92
CA ARG A 57 3.64 13.52 -13.30
C ARG A 57 2.84 12.21 -13.45
N GLN A 58 3.28 11.15 -12.79
CA GLN A 58 2.60 9.85 -12.82
C GLN A 58 1.22 9.92 -12.14
N LEU A 59 1.06 10.66 -11.04
CA LEU A 59 -0.25 10.94 -10.42
C LEU A 59 -1.22 11.63 -11.39
N LEU A 60 -0.74 12.51 -12.27
CA LEU A 60 -1.55 13.14 -13.31
C LEU A 60 -1.88 12.17 -14.44
N ARG A 61 -0.90 11.39 -14.90
CA ARG A 61 -1.06 10.42 -16.01
C ARG A 61 -2.00 9.27 -15.65
N SER A 62 -1.94 8.79 -14.41
CA SER A 62 -2.85 7.75 -13.91
C SER A 62 -4.30 8.22 -13.77
N GLY A 63 -4.53 9.54 -13.76
CA GLY A 63 -5.85 10.12 -13.47
C GLY A 63 -6.19 10.19 -11.98
N ALA A 64 -5.36 9.65 -11.09
CA ALA A 64 -5.57 9.68 -9.66
C ALA A 64 -5.55 11.12 -9.11
N GLY A 65 -4.68 11.99 -9.63
CA GLY A 65 -4.54 13.37 -9.18
C GLY A 65 -4.08 13.48 -7.73
N PHE A 66 -4.28 14.65 -7.09
CA PHE A 66 -3.65 15.00 -5.81
C PHE A 66 -4.63 15.16 -4.64
N ARG A 67 -5.94 14.99 -4.86
CA ARG A 67 -6.95 15.23 -3.80
C ARG A 67 -6.75 14.25 -2.64
N ARG A 68 -6.79 14.77 -1.40
CA ARG A 68 -6.67 14.00 -0.16
C ARG A 68 -5.39 13.14 -0.08
N LEU A 69 -4.33 13.58 -0.76
CA LEU A 69 -3.01 12.98 -0.62
C LEU A 69 -2.27 13.74 0.49
N ASP A 70 -2.35 13.23 1.71
CA ASP A 70 -1.85 13.88 2.92
C ASP A 70 -0.85 13.01 3.69
N ARG A 71 -0.55 11.80 3.19
CA ARG A 71 0.33 10.84 3.87
C ARG A 71 1.30 10.19 2.90
N LEU A 72 2.57 10.21 3.28
CA LEU A 72 3.68 9.56 2.59
C LEU A 72 4.34 8.56 3.55
N LEU A 73 4.44 7.30 3.14
CA LEU A 73 5.17 6.24 3.81
C LEU A 73 6.44 5.97 2.98
N LEU A 74 7.60 6.13 3.58
CA LEU A 74 8.89 5.88 2.92
C LEU A 74 9.45 4.54 3.39
N THR A 75 9.74 3.66 2.43
CA THR A 75 10.38 2.38 2.72
C THR A 75 11.81 2.60 3.18
N HIS A 76 12.56 3.45 2.49
CA HIS A 76 13.94 3.82 2.83
C HIS A 76 14.38 5.11 2.11
N GLY A 77 15.62 5.56 2.34
CA GLY A 77 16.10 6.86 1.90
C GLY A 77 16.90 6.89 0.59
N HIS A 78 16.88 5.84 -0.25
CA HIS A 78 17.55 5.89 -1.54
C HIS A 78 16.86 6.86 -2.49
N PHE A 79 17.64 7.44 -3.40
CA PHE A 79 17.20 8.56 -4.23
C PHE A 79 16.04 8.23 -5.15
N ASP A 80 16.01 7.04 -5.72
CA ASP A 80 14.91 6.57 -6.55
C ASP A 80 13.58 6.42 -5.79
N HIS A 81 13.62 6.40 -4.45
CA HIS A 81 12.43 6.36 -3.59
C HIS A 81 12.00 7.74 -3.04
N VAL A 82 12.86 8.77 -3.10
CA VAL A 82 12.58 10.06 -2.42
C VAL A 82 12.68 11.29 -3.31
N LEU A 83 13.36 11.25 -4.47
CA LEU A 83 13.64 12.45 -5.27
C LEU A 83 12.40 13.14 -5.87
N GLY A 84 11.26 12.47 -5.92
CA GLY A 84 10.00 13.09 -6.38
C GLY A 84 9.33 14.00 -5.36
N ILE A 85 9.73 13.92 -4.09
CA ILE A 85 9.12 14.66 -2.97
C ILE A 85 9.10 16.19 -3.22
N PRO A 86 10.19 16.84 -3.61
CA PRO A 86 10.18 18.28 -3.83
C PRO A 86 9.19 18.73 -4.91
N GLY A 87 9.17 18.02 -6.04
CA GLY A 87 8.26 18.33 -7.14
C GLY A 87 6.80 18.12 -6.76
N LEU A 88 6.51 17.04 -6.03
CA LEU A 88 5.17 16.77 -5.51
C LEU A 88 4.71 17.88 -4.57
N PHE A 89 5.52 18.29 -3.58
CA PHE A 89 5.15 19.30 -2.60
C PHE A 89 4.96 20.68 -3.23
N SER A 90 5.78 21.05 -4.20
CA SER A 90 5.56 22.27 -5.00
C SER A 90 4.20 22.26 -5.69
N THR A 91 3.79 21.11 -6.24
CA THR A 91 2.49 20.98 -6.91
C THR A 91 1.33 21.01 -5.92
N LEU A 92 1.43 20.32 -4.78
CA LEU A 92 0.41 20.35 -3.73
C LEU A 92 0.18 21.78 -3.22
N ARG A 93 1.26 22.54 -3.03
CA ARG A 93 1.18 23.96 -2.66
C ARG A 93 0.42 24.81 -3.69
N LEU A 94 0.81 24.72 -4.96
CA LEU A 94 0.20 25.49 -6.04
C LEU A 94 -1.29 25.15 -6.26
N ARG A 95 -1.66 23.88 -5.99
CA ARG A 95 -3.03 23.40 -6.13
C ARG A 95 -3.86 23.53 -4.87
N GLN A 96 -3.27 23.93 -3.75
CA GLN A 96 -3.92 23.96 -2.43
C GLN A 96 -4.62 22.63 -2.11
N SER A 97 -3.94 21.51 -2.42
CA SER A 97 -4.53 20.17 -2.38
C SER A 97 -4.29 19.44 -1.07
N ALA A 98 -3.39 19.95 -0.21
CA ALA A 98 -3.09 19.41 1.10
C ALA A 98 -2.83 20.54 2.09
N ASP A 99 -3.42 20.45 3.28
CA ASP A 99 -3.19 21.39 4.37
C ASP A 99 -1.90 21.04 5.13
N VAL A 100 -1.66 19.75 5.35
CA VAL A 100 -0.46 19.18 5.98
C VAL A 100 -0.10 17.90 5.24
N MET A 101 1.19 17.61 5.11
CA MET A 101 1.70 16.31 4.66
C MET A 101 2.42 15.61 5.81
N THR A 102 1.91 14.47 6.22
CA THR A 102 2.58 13.61 7.21
C THR A 102 3.52 12.63 6.48
N ILE A 103 4.79 12.65 6.82
CA ILE A 103 5.83 11.81 6.22
C ILE A 103 6.32 10.83 7.28
N HIS A 104 6.13 9.53 7.01
CA HIS A 104 6.63 8.46 7.83
C HIS A 104 7.87 7.84 7.17
N GLY A 105 8.92 7.63 7.94
CA GLY A 105 10.15 6.99 7.48
C GLY A 105 11.06 6.64 8.65
N SER A 106 12.10 5.86 8.43
CA SER A 106 13.13 5.66 9.45
C SER A 106 13.79 7.01 9.81
N PRO A 107 14.40 7.14 10.98
CA PRO A 107 15.15 8.36 11.33
C PRO A 107 16.17 8.76 10.26
N GLY A 108 16.92 7.78 9.71
CA GLY A 108 17.89 8.03 8.64
C GLY A 108 17.22 8.50 7.34
N THR A 109 16.12 7.89 6.94
CA THR A 109 15.34 8.31 5.76
C THR A 109 14.78 9.71 5.91
N LEU A 110 14.21 10.03 7.08
CA LEU A 110 13.69 11.37 7.36
C LEU A 110 14.80 12.43 7.34
N ASP A 111 15.99 12.11 7.84
CA ASP A 111 17.14 13.02 7.78
C ASP A 111 17.56 13.32 6.34
N VAL A 112 17.58 12.31 5.45
CA VAL A 112 17.81 12.51 4.00
C VAL A 112 16.78 13.48 3.41
N VAL A 113 15.49 13.27 3.70
CA VAL A 113 14.41 14.14 3.19
C VAL A 113 14.55 15.56 3.74
N VAL A 114 14.77 15.72 5.05
CA VAL A 114 14.93 17.04 5.68
C VAL A 114 16.10 17.81 5.05
N ARG A 115 17.26 17.18 4.87
CA ARG A 115 18.42 17.81 4.24
C ARG A 115 18.16 18.19 2.78
N MET A 116 17.49 17.32 2.02
CA MET A 116 17.12 17.60 0.64
C MET A 116 16.18 18.82 0.56
N LEU A 117 15.16 18.88 1.41
CA LEU A 117 14.21 19.99 1.46
C LEU A 117 14.89 21.29 1.93
N ALA A 118 15.78 21.22 2.93
CA ALA A 118 16.56 22.36 3.42
C ALA A 118 17.47 22.92 2.33
N GLY A 119 18.08 22.06 1.52
CA GLY A 119 18.92 22.49 0.38
C GLY A 119 18.14 23.26 -0.69
N LEU A 120 16.85 23.01 -0.84
CA LEU A 120 16.00 23.65 -1.85
C LEU A 120 15.30 24.90 -1.33
N TRP A 121 14.82 24.91 -0.10
CA TRP A 121 14.00 26.00 0.46
C TRP A 121 14.59 26.69 1.67
N GLY A 122 15.70 26.19 2.19
CA GLY A 122 16.30 26.64 3.46
C GLY A 122 15.76 25.87 4.66
N GLU A 123 16.52 25.89 5.76
CA GLU A 123 16.18 25.17 7.00
C GLU A 123 14.81 25.57 7.54
N GLY A 124 14.03 24.58 7.92
CA GLY A 124 12.68 24.75 8.45
C GLY A 124 11.65 25.32 7.48
N ARG A 125 12.01 25.44 6.20
CA ARG A 125 11.09 25.91 5.15
C ARG A 125 10.68 24.80 4.23
N ALA A 126 9.39 24.74 3.94
CA ALA A 126 8.80 23.84 2.97
C ALA A 126 7.61 24.53 2.27
N PRO A 127 7.25 24.14 1.04
CA PRO A 127 6.14 24.76 0.33
C PRO A 127 4.78 24.50 0.99
N ILE A 128 4.64 23.42 1.77
CA ILE A 128 3.45 23.07 2.57
C ILE A 128 3.89 22.71 4.00
N PRO A 129 3.00 22.79 5.00
CA PRO A 129 3.28 22.30 6.34
C PRO A 129 3.60 20.79 6.29
N LEU A 130 4.68 20.38 6.98
CA LEU A 130 5.15 19.01 7.04
C LEU A 130 5.17 18.51 8.48
N GLU A 131 4.75 17.27 8.66
CA GLU A 131 4.88 16.53 9.91
C GLU A 131 5.74 15.29 9.64
N PHE A 132 6.85 15.16 10.36
CA PHE A 132 7.75 14.02 10.24
C PHE A 132 7.53 13.06 11.40
N VAL A 133 7.22 11.82 11.07
CA VAL A 133 6.91 10.76 12.04
C VAL A 133 7.90 9.62 11.88
N PRO A 134 8.86 9.48 12.81
CA PRO A 134 9.81 8.37 12.78
C PRO A 134 9.10 7.02 12.93
N LEU A 135 9.42 6.08 12.04
CA LEU A 135 8.92 4.72 12.11
C LEU A 135 9.70 3.91 13.16
N THR A 136 8.97 3.14 13.90
CA THR A 136 9.44 2.00 14.70
C THR A 136 8.52 0.83 14.40
N GLU A 137 9.02 -0.40 14.51
CA GLU A 137 8.19 -1.60 14.27
C GLU A 137 6.88 -1.53 15.08
N GLY A 138 5.77 -1.79 14.40
CA GLY A 138 4.43 -1.78 14.99
C GLY A 138 3.41 -0.99 14.21
N GLN A 139 2.39 -0.48 14.91
CA GLN A 139 1.27 0.23 14.31
C GLN A 139 1.65 1.66 13.91
N VAL A 140 1.37 2.03 12.67
CA VAL A 140 1.59 3.37 12.09
C VAL A 140 0.30 4.19 12.11
N LEU A 141 -0.82 3.55 11.77
CA LEU A 141 -2.13 4.20 11.69
C LEU A 141 -3.23 3.23 12.11
N ASP A 142 -4.20 3.73 12.88
CA ASP A 142 -5.51 3.11 13.07
C ASP A 142 -6.56 4.06 12.49
N ALA A 143 -7.19 3.64 11.41
CA ALA A 143 -8.27 4.39 10.74
C ALA A 143 -9.66 3.85 11.14
N GLY A 144 -9.75 2.92 12.10
CA GLY A 144 -10.96 2.26 12.53
C GLY A 144 -11.45 1.18 11.56
N GLU A 145 -11.44 1.42 10.27
CA GLU A 145 -11.81 0.44 9.24
C GLU A 145 -10.66 -0.47 8.82
N PHE A 146 -9.44 0.02 8.96
CA PHE A 146 -8.20 -0.70 8.70
C PHE A 146 -7.07 -0.15 9.56
N THR A 147 -6.03 -0.93 9.70
CA THR A 147 -4.77 -0.52 10.34
C THR A 147 -3.62 -0.59 9.35
N ILE A 148 -2.61 0.25 9.57
CA ILE A 148 -1.32 0.15 8.90
C ILE A 148 -0.28 -0.18 9.96
N GLY A 149 0.45 -1.25 9.74
CA GLY A 149 1.63 -1.60 10.50
C GLY A 149 2.90 -1.40 9.66
N CYS A 150 4.04 -1.25 10.31
CA CYS A 150 5.34 -1.32 9.67
C CYS A 150 6.23 -2.35 10.35
N PHE A 151 7.15 -2.91 9.59
CA PHE A 151 8.10 -3.91 10.05
C PHE A 151 9.46 -3.69 9.39
N PRO A 152 10.56 -4.07 10.06
CA PRO A 152 11.90 -3.86 9.52
C PRO A 152 12.16 -4.76 8.32
N VAL A 153 12.85 -4.20 7.33
CA VAL A 153 13.34 -4.90 6.14
C VAL A 153 14.85 -4.68 6.06
N ARG A 154 15.59 -5.75 5.79
CA ARG A 154 17.04 -5.63 5.60
C ARG A 154 17.33 -5.24 4.15
N HIS A 155 18.00 -4.10 3.98
CA HIS A 155 18.48 -3.62 2.70
C HIS A 155 19.76 -2.80 2.90
N ARG A 156 20.91 -3.41 2.62
CA ARG A 156 22.24 -2.80 2.76
C ARG A 156 22.43 -2.13 4.14
N ASP A 157 22.92 -0.89 4.14
CA ASP A 157 23.18 -0.09 5.34
C ASP A 157 22.03 0.90 5.64
N THR A 158 20.81 0.62 5.13
CA THR A 158 19.64 1.48 5.34
C THR A 158 18.72 0.90 6.41
N ASP A 159 18.10 1.81 7.21
CA ASP A 159 16.98 1.46 8.06
C ASP A 159 15.71 1.41 7.20
N SER A 160 15.41 0.22 6.64
CA SER A 160 14.27 0.04 5.74
C SER A 160 13.07 -0.56 6.43
N PHE A 161 11.86 -0.20 5.95
CA PHE A 161 10.59 -0.69 6.44
C PHE A 161 9.70 -1.21 5.31
N GLY A 162 8.98 -2.30 5.60
CA GLY A 162 7.81 -2.74 4.85
C GLY A 162 6.54 -2.32 5.58
N PHE A 163 5.40 -2.39 4.89
CA PHE A 163 4.09 -1.98 5.41
C PHE A 163 3.06 -3.08 5.25
N SER A 164 2.23 -3.26 6.28
CA SER A 164 1.05 -4.12 6.23
C SER A 164 -0.21 -3.27 6.38
N PHE A 165 -1.16 -3.45 5.47
CA PHE A 165 -2.49 -2.86 5.53
C PHE A 165 -3.47 -3.98 5.84
N GLU A 166 -4.22 -3.87 6.92
CA GLU A 166 -5.10 -4.93 7.36
C GLU A 166 -6.48 -4.37 7.70
N SER A 167 -7.51 -4.89 7.01
CA SER A 167 -8.88 -4.46 7.28
C SER A 167 -9.37 -5.02 8.61
N GLN A 168 -10.24 -4.26 9.29
CA GLN A 168 -11.01 -4.81 10.39
C GLN A 168 -12.01 -5.86 9.87
N VAL A 169 -12.25 -6.88 10.66
CA VAL A 169 -13.27 -7.88 10.34
C VAL A 169 -14.65 -7.20 10.43
N ARG A 170 -15.32 -7.05 9.29
CA ARG A 170 -16.66 -6.47 9.24
C ARG A 170 -17.71 -7.56 9.24
N ARG A 171 -18.80 -7.30 9.93
CA ARG A 171 -20.04 -8.05 9.81
C ARG A 171 -21.12 -7.09 9.35
N HIS A 172 -21.72 -7.36 8.21
CA HIS A 172 -22.84 -6.55 7.74
C HIS A 172 -24.15 -7.00 8.39
N LEU A 173 -24.99 -6.02 8.69
CA LEU A 173 -26.36 -6.30 9.10
C LEU A 173 -27.10 -6.96 7.93
N ARG A 174 -27.82 -8.02 8.23
CA ARG A 174 -28.63 -8.77 7.25
C ARG A 174 -30.01 -8.13 7.12
N PRO A 175 -30.36 -7.52 5.96
CA PRO A 175 -31.63 -6.84 5.78
C PRO A 175 -32.85 -7.76 5.99
N ASP A 176 -32.74 -9.02 5.55
CA ASP A 176 -33.76 -10.06 5.75
C ASP A 176 -34.01 -10.34 7.23
N ARG A 177 -32.95 -10.40 8.04
CA ARG A 177 -33.07 -10.64 9.49
C ARG A 177 -33.59 -9.42 10.24
N LEU A 178 -33.13 -8.22 9.86
CA LEU A 178 -33.64 -6.98 10.43
C LEU A 178 -35.15 -6.85 10.20
N ALA A 179 -35.62 -7.14 8.98
CA ALA A 179 -37.03 -7.11 8.63
C ALA A 179 -37.83 -8.18 9.42
N ALA A 180 -37.32 -9.43 9.50
CA ALA A 180 -37.98 -10.51 10.22
C ALA A 180 -38.12 -10.23 11.72
N LEU A 181 -37.16 -9.53 12.35
CA LEU A 181 -37.20 -9.13 13.75
C LEU A 181 -37.86 -7.77 13.99
N GLY A 182 -38.29 -7.08 12.93
CA GLY A 182 -38.94 -5.77 13.03
C GLY A 182 -38.01 -4.66 13.53
N VAL A 183 -36.70 -4.76 13.26
CA VAL A 183 -35.71 -3.75 13.67
C VAL A 183 -35.87 -2.51 12.81
N PRO A 184 -36.26 -1.37 13.37
CA PRO A 184 -36.48 -0.14 12.61
C PRO A 184 -35.17 0.44 12.05
N ASP A 185 -35.28 1.30 11.03
CA ASP A 185 -34.15 2.12 10.57
C ASP A 185 -33.73 3.12 11.64
N GLY A 186 -32.46 3.45 11.66
CA GLY A 186 -31.92 4.49 12.53
C GLY A 186 -30.84 4.01 13.52
N PRO A 187 -30.68 4.70 14.66
CA PRO A 187 -29.59 4.49 15.62
C PRO A 187 -29.51 3.05 16.15
N VAL A 188 -30.66 2.36 16.28
CA VAL A 188 -30.77 0.97 16.73
C VAL A 188 -29.94 0.03 15.85
N ARG A 189 -29.94 0.23 14.52
CA ARG A 189 -29.12 -0.57 13.60
C ARG A 189 -27.64 -0.31 13.77
N LYS A 190 -27.26 0.91 14.13
CA LYS A 190 -25.85 1.25 14.39
C LYS A 190 -25.35 0.50 15.62
N GLU A 191 -26.11 0.48 16.71
CA GLU A 191 -25.77 -0.27 17.93
C GLU A 191 -25.56 -1.76 17.62
N LEU A 192 -26.48 -2.36 16.86
CA LEU A 192 -26.37 -3.76 16.44
C LEU A 192 -25.14 -4.01 15.55
N ALA A 193 -24.83 -3.09 14.62
CA ALA A 193 -23.65 -3.19 13.77
C ALA A 193 -22.35 -3.10 14.58
N GLU A 194 -22.34 -2.33 15.66
CA GLU A 194 -21.24 -2.18 16.60
C GLU A 194 -21.17 -3.34 17.64
N GLY A 195 -22.02 -4.35 17.50
CA GLY A 195 -22.01 -5.53 18.37
C GLY A 195 -22.72 -5.34 19.71
N ARG A 196 -23.51 -4.28 19.90
CA ARG A 196 -24.27 -4.04 21.12
C ARG A 196 -25.70 -4.53 20.98
N PRO A 197 -26.26 -5.31 21.96
CA PRO A 197 -27.65 -5.71 21.96
C PRO A 197 -28.56 -4.49 22.17
N VAL A 198 -29.73 -4.52 21.56
CA VAL A 198 -30.71 -3.44 21.66
C VAL A 198 -32.06 -3.97 22.11
N THR A 199 -32.82 -3.13 22.86
CA THR A 199 -34.19 -3.42 23.22
C THR A 199 -35.15 -2.63 22.33
N LEU A 200 -36.01 -3.29 21.60
CA LEU A 200 -37.03 -2.70 20.76
C LEU A 200 -38.15 -2.05 21.59
N ALA A 201 -38.99 -1.22 20.95
CA ALA A 201 -40.09 -0.53 21.59
C ALA A 201 -41.16 -1.47 22.19
N ASP A 202 -41.23 -2.72 21.70
CA ASP A 202 -42.13 -3.76 22.21
C ASP A 202 -41.51 -4.57 23.36
N GLY A 203 -40.30 -4.20 23.84
CA GLY A 203 -39.62 -4.84 24.96
C GLY A 203 -38.75 -6.04 24.56
N ARG A 204 -38.78 -6.49 23.31
CA ARG A 204 -37.89 -7.56 22.84
C ARG A 204 -36.45 -7.10 22.75
N MET A 205 -35.54 -7.91 23.23
CA MET A 205 -34.11 -7.70 23.05
C MET A 205 -33.63 -8.43 21.78
N VAL A 206 -32.87 -7.74 20.96
CA VAL A 206 -32.21 -8.28 19.74
C VAL A 206 -30.72 -8.37 19.99
N ASP A 207 -30.18 -9.58 19.91
CA ASP A 207 -28.73 -9.82 19.97
C ASP A 207 -28.11 -9.54 18.60
N PRO A 208 -26.98 -8.84 18.53
CA PRO A 208 -26.24 -8.63 17.28
C PRO A 208 -26.02 -9.88 16.44
N LYS A 209 -25.81 -11.03 17.09
CA LYS A 209 -25.60 -12.32 16.41
C LYS A 209 -26.80 -12.77 15.57
N GLU A 210 -28.00 -12.30 15.87
CA GLU A 210 -29.22 -12.67 15.14
C GLU A 210 -29.36 -11.93 13.81
N VAL A 211 -28.75 -10.74 13.73
CA VAL A 211 -28.86 -9.82 12.59
C VAL A 211 -27.54 -9.59 11.84
N LEU A 212 -26.41 -9.91 12.45
CA LEU A 212 -25.10 -9.83 11.79
C LEU A 212 -24.88 -11.05 10.88
N GLY A 213 -24.39 -10.81 9.69
CA GLY A 213 -23.89 -11.84 8.79
C GLY A 213 -22.62 -12.51 9.30
N LEU A 214 -22.14 -13.47 8.52
CA LEU A 214 -20.81 -14.02 8.74
C LEU A 214 -19.76 -12.89 8.65
N PRO A 215 -18.69 -12.98 9.45
CA PRO A 215 -17.60 -12.03 9.30
C PRO A 215 -17.07 -12.08 7.87
N GLU A 216 -16.98 -10.94 7.22
CA GLU A 216 -16.23 -10.85 5.96
C GLU A 216 -14.76 -11.12 6.27
N GLY A 217 -14.13 -11.90 5.39
CA GLY A 217 -12.72 -12.24 5.56
C GLY A 217 -11.86 -10.98 5.66
N ARG A 218 -10.97 -10.98 6.64
CA ARG A 218 -9.97 -9.91 6.79
C ARG A 218 -9.17 -9.78 5.50
N LYS A 219 -9.03 -8.57 4.99
CA LYS A 219 -8.17 -8.26 3.86
C LYS A 219 -6.80 -7.84 4.35
N LYS A 220 -5.76 -8.39 3.74
CA LYS A 220 -4.37 -8.06 4.08
C LYS A 220 -3.57 -7.79 2.81
N LEU A 221 -2.99 -6.59 2.76
CA LEU A 221 -2.04 -6.15 1.76
C LEU A 221 -0.68 -5.96 2.43
N VAL A 222 0.36 -6.55 1.88
CA VAL A 222 1.73 -6.36 2.35
C VAL A 222 2.56 -5.75 1.24
N ILE A 223 3.31 -4.70 1.56
CA ILE A 223 4.19 -3.97 0.64
C ILE A 223 5.60 -4.02 1.22
N VAL A 224 6.51 -4.60 0.47
CA VAL A 224 7.94 -4.65 0.78
C VAL A 224 8.68 -3.90 -0.32
N GLY A 225 9.45 -2.90 0.05
CA GLY A 225 10.37 -2.22 -0.87
C GLY A 225 11.61 -3.06 -1.15
N ASP A 226 12.75 -2.39 -1.27
CA ASP A 226 14.03 -3.06 -1.50
C ASP A 226 14.43 -3.94 -0.33
N ALA A 227 14.86 -5.16 -0.62
CA ALA A 227 15.21 -6.16 0.38
C ALA A 227 16.40 -7.02 -0.06
N GLU A 228 17.39 -7.19 0.81
CA GLU A 228 18.54 -8.07 0.52
C GLU A 228 18.30 -9.54 0.87
N THR A 229 17.21 -9.82 1.57
CA THR A 229 16.85 -11.18 2.04
C THR A 229 15.37 -11.26 2.39
N THR A 230 14.79 -12.42 2.20
CA THR A 230 13.42 -12.73 2.64
C THR A 230 13.33 -13.17 4.10
N LYS A 231 14.49 -13.29 4.79
CA LYS A 231 14.55 -13.75 6.18
C LYS A 231 13.80 -12.79 7.10
N GLY A 232 12.85 -13.31 7.86
CA GLY A 232 11.99 -12.53 8.78
C GLY A 232 10.72 -11.97 8.12
N LEU A 233 10.62 -11.97 6.79
CA LEU A 233 9.45 -11.42 6.09
C LEU A 233 8.25 -12.36 6.06
N ALA A 234 8.46 -13.68 6.24
CA ALA A 234 7.40 -14.68 6.10
C ALA A 234 6.25 -14.49 7.10
N GLU A 235 6.53 -14.06 8.33
CA GLU A 235 5.48 -13.80 9.33
C GLU A 235 4.63 -12.59 8.96
N HIS A 236 5.26 -11.55 8.44
CA HIS A 236 4.56 -10.34 7.98
C HIS A 236 3.73 -10.59 6.72
N ALA A 237 4.25 -11.39 5.78
CA ALA A 237 3.56 -11.77 4.54
C ALA A 237 2.49 -12.85 4.74
N ARG A 238 2.47 -13.55 5.89
CA ARG A 238 1.56 -14.68 6.14
C ARG A 238 0.10 -14.35 5.84
N ASP A 239 -0.51 -15.22 5.02
CA ASP A 239 -1.92 -15.16 4.61
C ASP A 239 -2.33 -13.83 3.96
N ALA A 240 -1.38 -13.09 3.37
CA ALA A 240 -1.70 -11.86 2.67
C ALA A 240 -2.56 -12.15 1.42
N ASP A 241 -3.60 -11.33 1.20
CA ASP A 241 -4.36 -11.37 -0.05
C ASP A 241 -3.47 -10.94 -1.23
N VAL A 242 -2.64 -9.91 -1.02
CA VAL A 242 -1.65 -9.44 -1.98
C VAL A 242 -0.33 -9.14 -1.27
N LEU A 243 0.76 -9.67 -1.81
CA LEU A 243 2.13 -9.29 -1.49
C LEU A 243 2.72 -8.52 -2.67
N VAL A 244 3.09 -7.26 -2.44
CA VAL A 244 3.88 -6.45 -3.37
C VAL A 244 5.32 -6.46 -2.88
N ILE A 245 6.25 -6.89 -3.73
CA ILE A 245 7.66 -7.01 -3.35
C ILE A 245 8.57 -6.84 -4.57
N GLU A 246 9.80 -6.41 -4.35
CA GLU A 246 10.80 -6.31 -5.41
C GLU A 246 11.15 -7.66 -6.07
N ALA A 247 11.61 -7.59 -7.33
CA ALA A 247 12.23 -8.69 -8.06
C ALA A 247 13.25 -8.11 -9.06
N THR A 248 14.27 -7.47 -8.50
CA THR A 248 15.24 -6.69 -9.27
C THR A 248 16.12 -7.57 -10.15
N PHE A 249 16.38 -8.82 -9.74
CA PHE A 249 17.26 -9.75 -10.45
C PHE A 249 16.59 -11.08 -10.74
N LEU A 250 17.16 -11.83 -11.70
CA LEU A 250 16.91 -13.26 -11.90
C LEU A 250 17.89 -14.10 -11.09
N ASP A 251 17.52 -15.33 -10.75
CA ASP A 251 18.35 -16.24 -9.96
C ASP A 251 19.73 -16.52 -10.60
N ARG A 252 19.82 -16.52 -11.93
CA ARG A 252 21.10 -16.61 -12.65
C ARG A 252 22.10 -15.52 -12.25
N ASP A 253 21.62 -14.40 -11.75
CA ASP A 253 22.40 -13.25 -11.28
C ASP A 253 22.33 -13.07 -9.75
N ALA A 254 21.98 -14.11 -8.99
CA ALA A 254 21.81 -14.06 -7.53
C ALA A 254 23.04 -13.51 -6.77
N ALA A 255 24.25 -13.76 -7.27
CA ALA A 255 25.47 -13.20 -6.70
C ALA A 255 25.52 -11.67 -6.86
N VAL A 256 25.04 -11.15 -7.99
CA VAL A 256 24.92 -9.70 -8.26
C VAL A 256 23.83 -9.10 -7.39
N ALA A 257 22.68 -9.77 -7.29
CA ALA A 257 21.58 -9.37 -6.42
C ALA A 257 22.07 -9.14 -4.98
N ARG A 258 22.78 -10.11 -4.42
CA ARG A 258 23.36 -10.00 -3.07
C ARG A 258 24.33 -8.82 -2.91
N ASN A 259 25.17 -8.55 -3.92
CA ASN A 259 26.10 -7.43 -3.87
C ASN A 259 25.41 -6.06 -3.86
N TYR A 260 24.25 -5.96 -4.52
CA TYR A 260 23.45 -4.76 -4.56
C TYR A 260 22.35 -4.72 -3.49
N GLY A 261 22.17 -5.79 -2.71
CA GLY A 261 21.21 -5.87 -1.63
C GLY A 261 19.76 -6.00 -2.13
N HIS A 262 19.54 -6.80 -3.19
CA HIS A 262 18.25 -7.02 -3.79
C HIS A 262 17.89 -8.50 -3.89
N LEU A 263 16.61 -8.78 -4.12
CA LEU A 263 16.06 -10.12 -4.32
C LEU A 263 16.10 -10.55 -5.79
N THR A 264 16.07 -11.86 -5.97
CA THR A 264 15.70 -12.47 -7.24
C THR A 264 14.20 -12.73 -7.32
N ALA A 265 13.69 -12.90 -8.54
CA ALA A 265 12.29 -13.22 -8.78
C ALA A 265 11.87 -14.56 -8.12
N ASP A 266 12.78 -15.55 -8.10
CA ASP A 266 12.55 -16.84 -7.43
C ASP A 266 12.50 -16.68 -5.90
N GLU A 267 13.37 -15.88 -5.29
CA GLU A 267 13.34 -15.60 -3.84
C GLU A 267 12.04 -14.93 -3.41
N ALA A 268 11.53 -13.96 -4.19
CA ALA A 268 10.25 -13.32 -3.95
C ALA A 268 9.08 -14.31 -4.08
N ALA A 269 9.11 -15.18 -5.09
CA ALA A 269 8.10 -16.22 -5.31
C ALA A 269 8.13 -17.29 -4.22
N ALA A 270 9.32 -17.70 -3.77
CA ALA A 270 9.49 -18.63 -2.66
C ALA A 270 8.92 -18.08 -1.35
N LEU A 271 9.15 -16.79 -1.05
CA LEU A 271 8.53 -16.12 0.09
C LEU A 271 7.00 -16.17 0.00
N ALA A 272 6.42 -15.84 -1.16
CA ALA A 272 4.97 -15.86 -1.35
C ALA A 272 4.38 -17.26 -1.13
N ALA A 273 5.03 -18.31 -1.67
CA ALA A 273 4.62 -19.69 -1.50
C ALA A 273 4.67 -20.14 -0.03
N MET A 274 5.78 -19.85 0.66
CA MET A 274 5.98 -20.20 2.06
C MET A 274 5.02 -19.48 3.01
N SER A 275 4.60 -18.28 2.64
CA SER A 275 3.73 -17.43 3.47
C SER A 275 2.24 -17.59 3.17
N ASN A 276 1.84 -18.55 2.31
CA ASN A 276 0.45 -18.76 1.90
C ASN A 276 -0.21 -17.48 1.36
N VAL A 277 0.52 -16.69 0.59
CA VAL A 277 0.01 -15.47 -0.07
C VAL A 277 -0.98 -15.88 -1.15
N LYS A 278 -2.05 -15.07 -1.36
CA LYS A 278 -3.01 -15.37 -2.42
C LYS A 278 -2.55 -14.90 -3.79
N GLN A 279 -1.95 -13.70 -3.86
CA GLN A 279 -1.39 -13.14 -5.09
C GLN A 279 -0.06 -12.46 -4.81
N LEU A 280 0.94 -12.75 -5.64
CA LEU A 280 2.23 -12.06 -5.66
C LEU A 280 2.23 -11.01 -6.77
N VAL A 281 2.69 -9.80 -6.45
CA VAL A 281 2.89 -8.71 -7.40
C VAL A 281 4.35 -8.25 -7.31
N LEU A 282 5.10 -8.49 -8.38
CA LEU A 282 6.50 -8.11 -8.48
C LEU A 282 6.62 -6.66 -8.98
N THR A 283 7.51 -5.91 -8.36
CA THR A 283 7.83 -4.51 -8.72
C THR A 283 9.34 -4.27 -8.60
N HIS A 284 9.81 -3.05 -8.76
CA HIS A 284 11.22 -2.68 -8.69
C HIS A 284 12.06 -3.48 -9.68
N ILE A 285 11.69 -3.34 -10.95
CA ILE A 285 12.18 -4.18 -12.04
C ILE A 285 13.42 -3.55 -12.70
N SER A 286 14.48 -4.33 -12.82
CA SER A 286 15.68 -3.91 -13.53
C SER A 286 15.46 -3.95 -15.05
N GLY A 287 15.85 -2.88 -15.76
CA GLY A 287 15.87 -2.87 -17.23
C GLY A 287 16.88 -3.86 -17.86
N ARG A 288 17.56 -4.67 -17.06
CA ARG A 288 18.49 -5.72 -17.50
C ARG A 288 17.79 -6.90 -18.18
N TYR A 289 16.54 -7.18 -17.81
CA TYR A 289 15.79 -8.35 -18.21
C TYR A 289 14.51 -7.98 -18.93
N ALA A 290 14.06 -8.88 -19.81
CA ALA A 290 12.72 -8.79 -20.35
C ALA A 290 11.68 -9.15 -19.26
N ASP A 291 10.53 -8.50 -19.28
CA ASP A 291 9.45 -8.72 -18.31
C ASP A 291 8.99 -10.19 -18.28
N GLU A 292 8.99 -10.84 -19.45
CA GLU A 292 8.62 -12.24 -19.60
C GLU A 292 9.59 -13.20 -18.90
N GLU A 293 10.88 -12.86 -18.85
CA GLU A 293 11.89 -13.69 -18.15
C GLU A 293 11.64 -13.67 -16.63
N ILE A 294 11.38 -12.47 -16.07
CA ILE A 294 11.10 -12.30 -14.64
C ILE A 294 9.82 -13.04 -14.26
N LEU A 295 8.76 -12.83 -15.03
CA LEU A 295 7.47 -13.49 -14.79
C LEU A 295 7.57 -15.01 -14.96
N ALA A 296 8.31 -15.49 -15.95
CA ALA A 296 8.51 -16.93 -16.20
C ALA A 296 9.32 -17.59 -15.09
N GLU A 297 10.29 -16.90 -14.46
CA GLU A 297 11.01 -17.41 -13.32
C GLU A 297 10.12 -17.54 -12.09
N ALA A 298 9.47 -16.45 -11.69
CA ALA A 298 8.65 -16.42 -10.49
C ALA A 298 7.44 -17.38 -10.56
N THR A 299 6.79 -17.50 -11.72
CA THR A 299 5.60 -18.37 -11.88
C THR A 299 5.90 -19.85 -11.78
N LYS A 300 7.15 -20.29 -11.94
CA LYS A 300 7.54 -21.69 -11.68
C LYS A 300 7.37 -22.06 -10.21
N THR A 301 7.68 -21.13 -9.31
CA THR A 301 7.61 -21.32 -7.86
C THR A 301 6.27 -20.89 -7.29
N PHE A 302 5.70 -19.77 -7.79
CA PHE A 302 4.39 -19.28 -7.36
C PHE A 302 3.53 -18.86 -8.56
N PRO A 303 2.61 -19.74 -9.03
CA PRO A 303 1.84 -19.51 -10.27
C PRO A 303 0.98 -18.25 -10.26
N ASN A 304 0.40 -17.85 -9.11
CA ASN A 304 -0.43 -16.63 -9.03
C ASN A 304 0.43 -15.37 -8.86
N THR A 305 1.38 -15.20 -9.77
CA THR A 305 2.29 -14.05 -9.82
C THR A 305 1.92 -13.11 -10.94
N ARG A 306 2.02 -11.82 -10.68
CA ARG A 306 1.86 -10.73 -11.64
C ARG A 306 3.10 -9.84 -11.58
N LEU A 307 3.55 -9.36 -12.73
CA LEU A 307 4.55 -8.30 -12.84
C LEU A 307 3.81 -6.97 -12.96
N ALA A 308 4.09 -6.04 -12.07
CA ALA A 308 3.48 -4.71 -12.11
C ALA A 308 4.05 -3.86 -13.25
N MET A 309 3.16 -3.13 -13.91
CA MET A 309 3.50 -2.08 -14.87
C MET A 309 3.05 -0.73 -14.31
N ASP A 310 3.68 0.35 -14.80
CA ASP A 310 3.20 1.69 -14.49
C ASP A 310 1.73 1.84 -14.88
N PHE A 311 0.94 2.41 -13.97
CA PHE A 311 -0.51 2.59 -14.04
C PHE A 311 -1.35 1.32 -13.90
N ASP A 312 -0.74 0.18 -13.59
CA ASP A 312 -1.53 -0.98 -13.19
C ASP A 312 -2.37 -0.66 -11.96
N HIS A 313 -3.59 -1.17 -11.97
CA HIS A 313 -4.53 -1.03 -10.88
C HIS A 313 -4.93 -2.39 -10.35
N ILE A 314 -4.81 -2.59 -9.04
CA ILE A 314 -5.11 -3.85 -8.34
C ILE A 314 -6.06 -3.57 -7.18
N VAL A 315 -7.03 -4.45 -7.01
CA VAL A 315 -8.06 -4.36 -5.95
C VAL A 315 -7.91 -5.57 -5.02
N VAL A 316 -7.93 -5.31 -3.70
CA VAL A 316 -7.71 -6.31 -2.65
C VAL A 316 -8.96 -6.53 -1.79
#